data_f71582218d61cef5750cce80375532a1
#
_entry.id   f71582218d61cef5750cce80375532a1
#
_cell.length_a   1.000
_cell.length_b   1.000
_cell.length_c   1.000
_cell.angle_alpha   90.00
_cell.angle_beta   90.00
_cell.angle_gamma   90.00
#
_symmetry.space_group_name_H-M   'P 1'
#
loop_
_entity.id
_entity.type
_entity.pdbx_description
1 polymer ?
#
loop_
_entity_poly.entity_id
_entity_poly.type
_entity_poly.pdbx_seq_one_letter_code
_entity_poly.pdbx_strand_id
1 'polypeptide(L)'
;MIGGTNFEESAIMPVDTSAATDRLMRFLAVEGVTGKEATIGQDLRATLQEVGVPAEAIRLDDANTRIPVPTETGNLIVDLPGKGAMHNQPRIMFMTHMDTVPLCAGARPKVKGRKIVNEAKTALGGDNRCGCGVLVTLAAELAKQNLDHPPITLLFCVREESGLYGARYVKTEELGSPTMAFNYDGGAASNVTIGAVGADRWEVEIFGRASHAGVAPERGISSTMILALALADVKAGGWFGKVVKRKLQGTSNVGPVTGGEGRPAGDATNVVTDYVHVRGESRSHDSKFFREITKAYKAAFEKAAKRVTNSDGKPGKVKFKAETDYHPFRMKENLPVVKRAVAAVSEIGARPNIRAANGGLDANWMVRHGVPTVTFGAGQNEPHTIDEWINLDEYDRACALAVQLATMR
;
A
#
# COMPACT_ATOMS: atom_id res chain seq x y z
N MET A 1 52.60 -19.92 4.03
CA MET A 1 52.06 -18.96 3.04
C MET A 1 50.57 -19.20 3.00
N ILE A 2 49.83 -18.33 3.64
CA ILE A 2 48.38 -18.40 3.68
C ILE A 2 47.91 -17.47 2.57
N GLY A 3 47.28 -18.05 1.53
CA GLY A 3 46.74 -17.31 0.40
C GLY A 3 45.60 -16.38 0.84
N GLY A 4 45.85 -15.10 0.74
CA GLY A 4 44.82 -14.09 0.89
C GLY A 4 43.85 -14.20 -0.30
N THR A 5 42.61 -14.55 -0.03
CA THR A 5 41.51 -14.35 -0.97
C THR A 5 41.23 -12.84 -1.06
N ASN A 6 41.70 -12.24 -2.16
CA ASN A 6 41.27 -10.92 -2.55
C ASN A 6 39.76 -11.00 -2.80
N PHE A 7 38.95 -10.48 -1.89
CA PHE A 7 37.61 -10.06 -2.23
C PHE A 7 37.77 -8.85 -3.16
N GLU A 8 37.50 -9.02 -4.46
CA GLU A 8 37.27 -7.89 -5.34
C GLU A 8 36.16 -7.06 -4.69
N GLU A 9 36.48 -5.83 -4.28
CA GLU A 9 35.49 -4.85 -3.91
C GLU A 9 34.53 -4.69 -5.10
N SER A 10 33.33 -5.24 -5.00
CA SER A 10 32.27 -5.02 -5.97
C SER A 10 32.02 -3.52 -6.00
N ALA A 11 32.50 -2.85 -7.04
CA ALA A 11 32.31 -1.43 -7.22
C ALA A 11 30.79 -1.16 -7.36
N ILE A 12 30.21 -0.45 -6.39
CA ILE A 12 28.82 0.03 -6.47
C ILE A 12 28.67 0.78 -7.78
N MET A 13 27.73 0.34 -8.63
CA MET A 13 27.44 1.01 -9.89
C MET A 13 26.99 2.46 -9.60
N PRO A 14 27.68 3.47 -10.12
CA PRO A 14 27.34 4.85 -9.83
C PRO A 14 25.98 5.20 -10.46
N VAL A 15 25.09 5.76 -9.65
CA VAL A 15 23.79 6.30 -10.07
C VAL A 15 23.89 7.82 -10.14
N ASP A 16 23.33 8.41 -11.19
CA ASP A 16 23.20 9.86 -11.30
C ASP A 16 22.11 10.37 -10.33
N THR A 17 22.51 10.60 -9.08
CA THR A 17 21.60 11.01 -8.00
C THR A 17 20.99 12.39 -8.20
N SER A 18 21.64 13.28 -8.96
CA SER A 18 21.06 14.57 -9.32
C SER A 18 19.88 14.38 -10.26
N ALA A 19 20.08 13.65 -11.36
CA ALA A 19 19.01 13.36 -12.30
C ALA A 19 17.88 12.51 -11.68
N ALA A 20 18.21 11.60 -10.72
CA ALA A 20 17.22 10.87 -9.96
C ALA A 20 16.36 11.80 -9.07
N THR A 21 16.99 12.75 -8.38
CA THR A 21 16.29 13.75 -7.57
C THR A 21 15.40 14.66 -8.45
N ASP A 22 15.86 15.09 -9.62
CA ASP A 22 15.08 15.93 -10.54
C ASP A 22 13.81 15.20 -11.03
N ARG A 23 13.93 13.91 -11.37
CA ARG A 23 12.77 13.06 -11.71
C ARG A 23 11.79 12.94 -10.55
N LEU A 24 12.29 12.69 -9.34
CA LEU A 24 11.44 12.62 -8.15
C LEU A 24 10.70 13.94 -7.89
N MET A 25 11.41 15.08 -7.98
CA MET A 25 10.79 16.41 -7.82
C MET A 25 9.69 16.65 -8.86
N ARG A 26 9.92 16.23 -10.11
CA ARG A 26 8.89 16.28 -11.17
C ARG A 26 7.66 15.46 -10.79
N PHE A 27 7.81 14.19 -10.39
CA PHE A 27 6.69 13.31 -10.05
C PHE A 27 5.92 13.76 -8.82
N LEU A 28 6.60 14.34 -7.83
CA LEU A 28 5.95 14.91 -6.64
C LEU A 28 5.08 16.13 -6.94
N ALA A 29 5.39 16.88 -8.03
CA ALA A 29 4.64 18.03 -8.44
C ALA A 29 3.44 17.70 -9.35
N VAL A 30 3.33 16.43 -9.81
CA VAL A 30 2.25 15.98 -10.70
C VAL A 30 1.13 15.36 -9.87
N GLU A 31 -0.11 15.83 -10.07
CA GLU A 31 -1.28 15.23 -9.41
C GLU A 31 -1.55 13.82 -9.90
N GLY A 32 -2.09 13.00 -9.00
CA GLY A 32 -2.43 11.61 -9.27
C GLY A 32 -2.85 10.92 -7.99
N VAL A 33 -3.91 11.44 -7.36
CA VAL A 33 -4.51 10.80 -6.19
C VAL A 33 -5.23 9.52 -6.61
N THR A 34 -5.39 8.59 -5.65
CA THR A 34 -5.99 7.27 -5.88
C THR A 34 -7.28 7.34 -6.70
N GLY A 35 -7.32 6.65 -7.83
CA GLY A 35 -8.39 6.65 -8.83
C GLY A 35 -8.32 7.73 -9.90
N LYS A 36 -7.34 8.65 -9.80
CA LYS A 36 -7.12 9.76 -10.76
C LYS A 36 -5.66 9.79 -11.23
N GLU A 37 -5.14 8.63 -11.63
CA GLU A 37 -3.73 8.44 -11.94
C GLU A 37 -3.37 8.73 -13.41
N ALA A 38 -4.33 9.13 -14.25
CA ALA A 38 -4.08 9.33 -15.68
C ALA A 38 -2.97 10.34 -15.97
N THR A 39 -2.92 11.46 -15.24
CA THR A 39 -1.92 12.53 -15.45
C THR A 39 -0.52 12.06 -15.06
N ILE A 40 -0.36 11.44 -13.89
CA ILE A 40 0.96 10.91 -13.48
C ILE A 40 1.38 9.73 -14.37
N GLY A 41 0.45 8.88 -14.79
CA GLY A 41 0.74 7.78 -15.73
C GLY A 41 1.27 8.29 -17.06
N GLN A 42 0.72 9.39 -17.59
CA GLN A 42 1.23 10.06 -18.82
C GLN A 42 2.62 10.66 -18.59
N ASP A 43 2.86 11.29 -17.45
CA ASP A 43 4.16 11.90 -17.13
C ASP A 43 5.25 10.84 -16.92
N LEU A 44 4.94 9.73 -16.26
CA LEU A 44 5.83 8.57 -16.15
C LEU A 44 6.16 8.00 -17.52
N ARG A 45 5.16 7.83 -18.40
CA ARG A 45 5.38 7.34 -19.78
C ARG A 45 6.29 8.27 -20.56
N ALA A 46 6.05 9.58 -20.51
CA ALA A 46 6.89 10.58 -21.19
C ALA A 46 8.34 10.53 -20.67
N THR A 47 8.51 10.50 -19.33
CA THR A 47 9.85 10.46 -18.73
C THR A 47 10.59 9.15 -19.05
N LEU A 48 9.90 8.01 -19.10
CA LEU A 48 10.49 6.75 -19.55
C LEU A 48 10.99 6.82 -21.00
N GLN A 49 10.25 7.47 -21.89
CA GLN A 49 10.70 7.71 -23.27
C GLN A 49 11.89 8.66 -23.32
N GLU A 50 11.88 9.74 -22.53
CA GLU A 50 13.00 10.70 -22.42
C GLU A 50 14.30 10.01 -21.98
N VAL A 51 14.24 8.98 -21.13
CA VAL A 51 15.41 8.21 -20.69
C VAL A 51 15.78 7.03 -21.62
N GLY A 52 15.13 6.92 -22.78
CA GLY A 52 15.50 5.98 -23.83
C GLY A 52 14.70 4.66 -23.86
N VAL A 53 13.60 4.53 -23.11
CA VAL A 53 12.70 3.37 -23.23
C VAL A 53 11.84 3.53 -24.49
N PRO A 54 11.83 2.53 -25.41
CA PRO A 54 11.02 2.60 -26.61
C PRO A 54 9.51 2.70 -26.31
N ALA A 55 8.77 3.47 -27.10
CA ALA A 55 7.35 3.71 -26.89
C ALA A 55 6.51 2.41 -26.88
N GLU A 56 6.90 1.45 -27.74
CA GLU A 56 6.28 0.13 -27.88
C GLU A 56 6.53 -0.78 -26.67
N ALA A 57 7.55 -0.52 -25.88
CA ALA A 57 7.82 -1.24 -24.62
C ALA A 57 6.93 -0.77 -23.46
N ILE A 58 6.19 0.34 -23.63
CA ILE A 58 5.39 0.97 -22.58
C ILE A 58 3.91 0.84 -22.93
N ARG A 59 3.13 0.20 -22.08
CA ARG A 59 1.68 0.04 -22.25
C ARG A 59 0.92 0.25 -20.95
N LEU A 60 -0.36 0.53 -21.08
CA LEU A 60 -1.33 0.43 -20.00
C LEU A 60 -2.04 -0.93 -20.08
N ASP A 61 -2.33 -1.55 -18.94
CA ASP A 61 -3.24 -2.69 -18.90
C ASP A 61 -4.71 -2.24 -18.80
N ASP A 62 -5.63 -3.20 -18.75
CA ASP A 62 -7.07 -2.96 -18.64
C ASP A 62 -7.60 -3.18 -17.20
N ALA A 63 -6.75 -3.13 -16.17
CA ALA A 63 -7.15 -3.37 -14.78
C ALA A 63 -8.27 -2.42 -14.32
N ASN A 64 -8.26 -1.16 -14.78
CA ASN A 64 -9.30 -0.17 -14.47
C ASN A 64 -10.71 -0.60 -14.88
N THR A 65 -10.85 -1.45 -15.90
CA THR A 65 -12.16 -1.96 -16.35
C THR A 65 -12.71 -3.06 -15.43
N ARG A 66 -11.86 -3.68 -14.61
CA ARG A 66 -12.19 -4.74 -13.66
C ARG A 66 -12.26 -4.28 -12.20
N ILE A 67 -11.59 -3.17 -11.89
CA ILE A 67 -11.63 -2.56 -10.57
C ILE A 67 -13.07 -2.10 -10.28
N PRO A 68 -13.67 -2.48 -9.12
CA PRO A 68 -15.10 -2.24 -8.85
C PRO A 68 -15.43 -0.77 -8.48
N VAL A 69 -14.45 0.10 -8.49
CA VAL A 69 -14.58 1.53 -8.20
C VAL A 69 -14.01 2.37 -9.35
N PRO A 70 -14.55 3.56 -9.62
CA PRO A 70 -14.10 4.40 -10.75
C PRO A 70 -12.60 4.62 -10.73
N THR A 71 -11.91 4.27 -11.81
CA THR A 71 -10.46 4.36 -11.98
C THR A 71 -10.15 4.84 -13.38
N GLU A 72 -9.41 5.94 -13.50
CA GLU A 72 -9.21 6.63 -14.78
C GLU A 72 -8.32 5.86 -15.75
N THR A 73 -7.36 5.07 -15.25
CA THR A 73 -6.38 4.37 -16.08
C THR A 73 -6.03 3.00 -15.48
N GLY A 74 -5.48 2.11 -16.30
CA GLY A 74 -4.89 0.86 -15.85
C GLY A 74 -3.47 1.03 -15.28
N ASN A 75 -2.86 -0.07 -14.88
CA ASN A 75 -1.46 -0.10 -14.48
C ASN A 75 -0.56 0.26 -15.67
N LEU A 76 0.55 0.96 -15.41
CA LEU A 76 1.57 1.19 -16.42
C LEU A 76 2.59 0.05 -16.35
N ILE A 77 2.79 -0.63 -17.48
CA ILE A 77 3.70 -1.77 -17.62
C ILE A 77 4.78 -1.42 -18.65
N VAL A 78 6.04 -1.71 -18.30
CA VAL A 78 7.18 -1.54 -19.19
C VAL A 78 7.91 -2.87 -19.33
N ASP A 79 8.14 -3.31 -20.56
CA ASP A 79 8.90 -4.51 -20.88
C ASP A 79 10.26 -4.15 -21.43
N LEU A 80 11.32 -4.41 -20.65
CA LEU A 80 12.70 -4.26 -21.09
C LEU A 80 13.24 -5.64 -21.50
N PRO A 81 13.67 -5.83 -22.77
CA PRO A 81 14.30 -7.07 -23.21
C PRO A 81 15.62 -7.23 -22.47
N GLY A 82 15.98 -8.50 -22.20
CA GLY A 82 17.29 -8.80 -21.60
C GLY A 82 18.45 -8.36 -22.49
N LYS A 83 19.58 -8.02 -21.87
CA LYS A 83 20.75 -7.45 -22.53
C LYS A 83 22.05 -8.14 -22.13
N GLY A 84 23.02 -8.14 -23.07
CA GLY A 84 24.37 -8.63 -22.85
C GLY A 84 24.41 -10.10 -22.41
N ALA A 85 25.30 -10.43 -21.49
CA ALA A 85 25.49 -11.78 -20.99
C ALA A 85 24.29 -12.34 -20.20
N MET A 86 23.35 -11.47 -19.82
CA MET A 86 22.18 -11.83 -19.01
C MET A 86 20.87 -11.91 -19.81
N HIS A 87 20.92 -11.73 -21.14
CA HIS A 87 19.71 -11.59 -21.97
C HIS A 87 18.74 -12.80 -21.90
N ASN A 88 19.26 -14.01 -21.64
CA ASN A 88 18.46 -15.25 -21.53
C ASN A 88 18.19 -15.68 -20.08
N GLN A 89 18.56 -14.87 -19.07
CA GLN A 89 18.24 -15.15 -17.69
C GLN A 89 16.72 -15.08 -17.43
N PRO A 90 16.20 -15.74 -16.39
CA PRO A 90 14.80 -15.60 -16.01
C PRO A 90 14.40 -14.14 -15.78
N ARG A 91 13.22 -13.75 -16.26
CA ARG A 91 12.69 -12.41 -16.07
C ARG A 91 12.51 -12.07 -14.59
N ILE A 92 12.85 -10.86 -14.23
CA ILE A 92 12.58 -10.26 -12.90
C ILE A 92 11.67 -9.06 -13.05
N MET A 93 10.97 -8.69 -11.99
CA MET A 93 10.06 -7.56 -11.99
C MET A 93 10.46 -6.54 -10.91
N PHE A 94 10.37 -5.26 -11.24
CA PHE A 94 10.39 -4.17 -10.27
C PHE A 94 9.03 -3.50 -10.27
N MET A 95 8.53 -3.15 -9.09
CA MET A 95 7.19 -2.60 -8.99
C MET A 95 7.08 -1.53 -7.91
N THR A 96 6.05 -0.73 -8.03
CA THR A 96 5.64 0.34 -7.13
C THR A 96 4.19 0.71 -7.43
N HIS A 97 3.58 1.59 -6.65
CA HIS A 97 2.34 2.22 -7.04
C HIS A 97 2.55 3.69 -7.44
N MET A 98 1.67 4.20 -8.31
CA MET A 98 1.78 5.57 -8.81
C MET A 98 0.72 6.51 -8.24
N ASP A 99 -0.28 6.00 -7.53
CA ASP A 99 -1.24 6.82 -6.83
C ASP A 99 -0.70 7.36 -5.50
N THR A 100 -1.39 8.35 -4.96
CA THR A 100 -1.16 8.92 -3.63
C THR A 100 -2.50 9.07 -2.92
N VAL A 101 -2.48 9.25 -1.60
CA VAL A 101 -3.69 9.58 -0.84
C VAL A 101 -4.26 10.95 -1.26
N PRO A 102 -5.59 11.19 -1.10
CA PRO A 102 -6.20 12.48 -1.46
C PRO A 102 -5.59 13.70 -0.75
N LEU A 103 -4.99 13.49 0.43
CA LEU A 103 -4.31 14.55 1.19
C LEU A 103 -3.10 15.15 0.44
N CYS A 104 -2.56 14.46 -0.58
CA CYS A 104 -1.42 14.93 -1.37
C CYS A 104 -1.80 15.96 -2.45
N ALA A 105 -3.10 16.15 -2.73
CA ALA A 105 -3.53 17.09 -3.77
C ALA A 105 -2.99 18.51 -3.50
N GLY A 106 -2.33 19.11 -4.50
CA GLY A 106 -1.71 20.43 -4.39
C GLY A 106 -0.37 20.47 -3.66
N ALA A 107 0.34 19.35 -3.53
CA ALA A 107 1.68 19.30 -2.96
C ALA A 107 2.66 20.23 -3.70
N ARG A 108 3.54 20.88 -2.95
CA ARG A 108 4.62 21.74 -3.47
C ARG A 108 5.96 21.30 -2.91
N PRO A 109 6.62 20.34 -3.60
CA PRO A 109 7.88 19.77 -3.12
C PRO A 109 9.01 20.80 -3.13
N LYS A 110 9.88 20.73 -2.11
CA LYS A 110 11.08 21.55 -2.00
C LYS A 110 12.24 20.79 -1.40
N VAL A 111 13.39 20.87 -2.03
CA VAL A 111 14.63 20.32 -1.48
C VAL A 111 15.16 21.23 -0.37
N LYS A 112 15.47 20.63 0.80
CA LYS A 112 16.14 21.27 1.93
C LYS A 112 17.29 20.38 2.42
N GLY A 113 18.51 20.65 1.96
CA GLY A 113 19.65 19.79 2.22
C GLY A 113 19.42 18.37 1.66
N ARG A 114 19.53 17.35 2.50
CA ARG A 114 19.27 15.95 2.09
C ARG A 114 17.84 15.49 2.36
N LYS A 115 16.87 16.43 2.31
CA LYS A 115 15.44 16.14 2.47
C LYS A 115 14.63 16.81 1.37
N ILE A 116 13.51 16.18 0.99
CA ILE A 116 12.43 16.87 0.29
C ILE A 116 11.28 17.04 1.28
N VAL A 117 10.76 18.23 1.37
CA VAL A 117 9.64 18.62 2.24
C VAL A 117 8.54 19.27 1.41
N ASN A 118 7.35 19.39 1.97
CA ASN A 118 6.23 20.07 1.34
C ASN A 118 6.13 21.53 1.84
N GLU A 119 5.95 22.51 0.93
CA GLU A 119 5.64 23.89 1.29
C GLU A 119 4.14 24.15 1.43
N ALA A 120 3.30 23.23 0.94
CA ALA A 120 1.84 23.27 1.11
C ALA A 120 1.44 22.61 2.44
N LYS A 121 0.23 22.90 2.93
CA LYS A 121 -0.38 22.20 4.09
C LYS A 121 -1.11 20.93 3.63
N THR A 122 -0.40 20.08 2.86
CA THR A 122 -0.86 18.78 2.37
C THR A 122 0.20 17.73 2.66
N ALA A 123 -0.10 16.45 2.47
CA ALA A 123 0.95 15.45 2.40
C ALA A 123 1.80 15.67 1.15
N LEU A 124 3.01 15.12 1.12
CA LEU A 124 3.97 15.33 0.04
C LEU A 124 3.75 14.37 -1.14
N GLY A 125 3.32 13.15 -0.86
CA GLY A 125 3.19 12.08 -1.85
C GLY A 125 4.49 11.31 -2.11
N GLY A 126 5.43 11.36 -1.16
CA GLY A 126 6.60 10.48 -1.16
C GLY A 126 6.18 9.02 -1.25
N ASP A 127 5.09 8.68 -0.60
CA ASP A 127 4.31 7.45 -0.76
C ASP A 127 3.32 7.60 -1.93
N ASN A 128 3.56 7.10 -3.21
CA ASN A 128 4.81 6.37 -3.51
C ASN A 128 5.52 6.92 -4.76
N ARG A 129 5.62 8.25 -4.89
CA ARG A 129 6.41 8.87 -5.98
C ARG A 129 7.89 8.50 -5.88
N CYS A 130 8.38 8.16 -4.66
CA CYS A 130 9.74 7.66 -4.48
C CYS A 130 9.97 6.37 -5.27
N GLY A 131 9.07 5.38 -5.15
CA GLY A 131 9.16 4.16 -5.93
C GLY A 131 9.10 4.42 -7.43
N CYS A 132 8.22 5.34 -7.88
CA CYS A 132 8.19 5.76 -9.29
C CYS A 132 9.55 6.30 -9.76
N GLY A 133 10.16 7.18 -8.96
CA GLY A 133 11.48 7.73 -9.23
C GLY A 133 12.57 6.66 -9.30
N VAL A 134 12.54 5.67 -8.40
CA VAL A 134 13.48 4.53 -8.39
C VAL A 134 13.38 3.72 -9.68
N LEU A 135 12.16 3.34 -10.09
CA LEU A 135 11.97 2.50 -11.29
C LEU A 135 12.37 3.23 -12.58
N VAL A 136 12.03 4.52 -12.71
CA VAL A 136 12.45 5.31 -13.87
C VAL A 136 13.97 5.56 -13.87
N THR A 137 14.57 5.72 -12.68
CA THR A 137 16.03 5.84 -12.55
C THR A 137 16.72 4.52 -12.93
N LEU A 138 16.16 3.38 -12.52
CA LEU A 138 16.68 2.07 -12.97
C LEU A 138 16.71 1.98 -14.51
N ALA A 139 15.60 2.31 -15.18
CA ALA A 139 15.54 2.28 -16.64
C ALA A 139 16.60 3.24 -17.28
N ALA A 140 16.74 4.44 -16.72
CA ALA A 140 17.72 5.43 -17.18
C ALA A 140 19.16 4.92 -17.07
N GLU A 141 19.53 4.35 -15.92
CA GLU A 141 20.90 3.85 -15.70
C GLU A 141 21.21 2.61 -16.54
N LEU A 142 20.27 1.69 -16.71
CA LEU A 142 20.45 0.53 -17.60
C LEU A 142 20.71 0.97 -19.03
N ALA A 143 20.02 1.98 -19.53
CA ALA A 143 20.20 2.52 -20.88
C ALA A 143 21.50 3.33 -21.00
N LYS A 144 21.73 4.31 -20.10
CA LYS A 144 22.86 5.25 -20.12
C LYS A 144 24.21 4.54 -20.00
N GLN A 145 24.30 3.57 -19.08
CA GLN A 145 25.55 2.83 -18.82
C GLN A 145 25.69 1.55 -19.65
N ASN A 146 24.70 1.25 -20.50
CA ASN A 146 24.69 0.06 -21.35
C ASN A 146 24.89 -1.27 -20.58
N LEU A 147 24.20 -1.41 -19.40
CA LEU A 147 24.43 -2.52 -18.48
C LEU A 147 23.82 -3.83 -18.95
N ASP A 148 24.48 -4.95 -18.64
CA ASP A 148 23.90 -6.28 -18.80
C ASP A 148 22.81 -6.52 -17.75
N HIS A 149 21.65 -7.03 -18.19
CA HIS A 149 20.54 -7.35 -17.30
C HIS A 149 19.62 -8.45 -17.88
N PRO A 150 18.90 -9.20 -17.04
CA PRO A 150 17.88 -10.13 -17.52
C PRO A 150 16.70 -9.36 -18.16
N PRO A 151 15.74 -10.03 -18.81
CA PRO A 151 14.47 -9.40 -19.14
C PRO A 151 13.83 -8.82 -17.86
N ILE A 152 13.36 -7.56 -17.93
CA ILE A 152 12.78 -6.86 -16.79
C ILE A 152 11.39 -6.37 -17.13
N THR A 153 10.45 -6.54 -16.19
CA THR A 153 9.16 -5.84 -16.20
C THR A 153 9.19 -4.75 -15.13
N LEU A 154 8.83 -3.51 -15.52
CA LEU A 154 8.50 -2.47 -14.54
C LEU A 154 6.98 -2.37 -14.45
N LEU A 155 6.43 -2.41 -13.25
CA LEU A 155 5.00 -2.32 -12.98
C LEU A 155 4.72 -1.14 -12.05
N PHE A 156 3.91 -0.19 -12.53
CA PHE A 156 3.42 0.93 -11.73
C PHE A 156 1.93 0.72 -11.50
N CYS A 157 1.57 0.34 -10.28
CA CYS A 157 0.19 0.02 -9.92
C CYS A 157 -0.66 1.28 -9.73
N VAL A 158 -1.96 1.16 -10.03
CA VAL A 158 -2.99 2.14 -9.67
C VAL A 158 -3.67 1.70 -8.37
N ARG A 159 -4.25 2.66 -7.63
CA ARG A 159 -5.14 2.38 -6.49
C ARG A 159 -4.58 1.43 -5.43
N GLU A 160 -3.31 1.56 -5.12
CA GLU A 160 -2.74 0.87 -3.95
C GLU A 160 -3.40 1.36 -2.67
N GLU A 161 -3.45 2.68 -2.50
CA GLU A 161 -3.90 3.40 -1.30
C GLU A 161 -5.37 3.16 -0.94
N SER A 162 -6.16 2.71 -1.88
CA SER A 162 -7.59 2.43 -1.68
C SER A 162 -7.94 0.95 -1.62
N GLY A 163 -6.95 0.03 -1.66
CA GLY A 163 -7.19 -1.40 -1.49
C GLY A 163 -6.35 -2.31 -2.39
N LEU A 164 -5.12 -1.91 -2.74
CA LEU A 164 -4.17 -2.72 -3.53
C LEU A 164 -4.75 -3.14 -4.89
N TYR A 165 -5.63 -2.31 -5.47
CA TYR A 165 -6.46 -2.75 -6.60
C TYR A 165 -5.65 -2.99 -7.87
N GLY A 166 -4.65 -2.17 -8.17
CA GLY A 166 -3.79 -2.36 -9.33
C GLY A 166 -3.14 -3.73 -9.34
N ALA A 167 -2.48 -4.09 -8.25
CA ALA A 167 -1.85 -5.40 -8.09
C ALA A 167 -2.87 -6.55 -8.00
N ARG A 168 -4.06 -6.29 -7.43
CA ARG A 168 -5.14 -7.29 -7.32
C ARG A 168 -5.70 -7.68 -8.68
N TYR A 169 -5.87 -6.72 -9.58
CA TYR A 169 -6.57 -6.89 -10.85
C TYR A 169 -5.64 -6.95 -12.08
N VAL A 170 -4.30 -6.90 -11.88
CA VAL A 170 -3.37 -7.13 -12.99
C VAL A 170 -3.52 -8.56 -13.53
N LYS A 171 -3.40 -8.71 -14.83
CA LYS A 171 -3.31 -10.03 -15.47
C LYS A 171 -1.87 -10.49 -15.43
N THR A 172 -1.60 -11.57 -14.72
CA THR A 172 -0.23 -12.09 -14.53
C THR A 172 0.44 -12.52 -15.82
N GLU A 173 -0.34 -12.99 -16.80
CA GLU A 173 0.12 -13.33 -18.16
C GLU A 173 0.70 -12.13 -18.92
N GLU A 174 0.28 -10.91 -18.58
CA GLU A 174 0.79 -9.67 -19.17
C GLU A 174 2.13 -9.21 -18.56
N LEU A 175 2.58 -9.84 -17.48
CA LEU A 175 3.82 -9.50 -16.80
C LEU A 175 5.07 -10.22 -17.36
N GLY A 176 4.91 -11.09 -18.35
CA GLY A 176 6.00 -11.82 -18.97
C GLY A 176 6.62 -12.92 -18.09
N SER A 177 5.84 -13.46 -17.14
CA SER A 177 6.24 -14.58 -16.26
C SER A 177 7.49 -14.30 -15.40
N PRO A 178 7.53 -13.24 -14.61
CA PRO A 178 8.66 -12.95 -13.72
C PRO A 178 8.80 -14.04 -12.65
N THR A 179 10.01 -14.49 -12.40
CA THR A 179 10.31 -15.51 -11.37
C THR A 179 10.43 -14.94 -9.97
N MET A 180 10.63 -13.63 -9.86
CA MET A 180 10.69 -12.86 -8.61
C MET A 180 10.40 -11.38 -8.86
N ALA A 181 10.01 -10.67 -7.80
CA ALA A 181 9.75 -9.24 -7.87
C ALA A 181 10.33 -8.46 -6.69
N PHE A 182 10.60 -7.18 -6.94
CA PHE A 182 11.13 -6.21 -6.00
C PHE A 182 10.22 -4.98 -6.00
N ASN A 183 9.47 -4.81 -4.92
CA ASN A 183 8.57 -3.67 -4.72
C ASN A 183 9.32 -2.56 -3.97
N TYR A 184 9.09 -1.30 -4.33
CA TYR A 184 9.61 -0.13 -3.63
C TYR A 184 8.45 0.62 -2.99
N ASP A 185 8.35 0.52 -1.65
CA ASP A 185 7.24 1.09 -0.90
C ASP A 185 7.58 1.12 0.60
N GLY A 186 8.12 2.24 1.08
CA GLY A 186 8.52 2.42 2.46
C GLY A 186 9.72 3.35 2.69
N GLY A 187 10.22 3.38 3.91
CA GLY A 187 11.28 4.30 4.34
C GLY A 187 12.69 3.86 3.95
N ALA A 188 13.36 3.08 4.78
CA ALA A 188 14.76 2.72 4.57
C ALA A 188 14.96 1.66 3.48
N ALA A 189 15.89 1.91 2.56
CA ALA A 189 16.25 1.00 1.47
C ALA A 189 16.82 -0.34 1.98
N SER A 190 17.42 -0.36 3.15
CA SER A 190 17.94 -1.57 3.80
C SER A 190 16.88 -2.50 4.41
N ASN A 191 15.61 -2.07 4.46
CA ASN A 191 14.51 -2.90 4.94
C ASN A 191 14.13 -3.95 3.89
N VAL A 192 14.42 -5.21 4.20
CA VAL A 192 14.06 -6.38 3.38
C VAL A 192 12.74 -6.93 3.91
N THR A 193 11.61 -6.41 3.41
CA THR A 193 10.29 -6.79 3.87
C THR A 193 9.82 -8.03 3.13
N ILE A 194 9.71 -9.16 3.86
CA ILE A 194 9.38 -10.49 3.32
C ILE A 194 8.00 -10.99 3.75
N GLY A 195 7.19 -10.11 4.31
CA GLY A 195 5.83 -10.44 4.77
C GLY A 195 5.03 -9.20 5.09
N ALA A 196 3.73 -9.32 5.03
CA ALA A 196 2.79 -8.25 5.40
C ALA A 196 1.53 -8.83 6.03
N VAL A 197 0.77 -7.98 6.74
CA VAL A 197 -0.54 -8.36 7.31
C VAL A 197 -1.56 -8.64 6.22
N GLY A 198 -2.63 -9.35 6.57
CA GLY A 198 -3.88 -9.37 5.83
C GLY A 198 -4.94 -8.56 6.55
N ALA A 199 -6.04 -8.26 5.87
CA ALA A 199 -7.14 -7.47 6.39
C ALA A 199 -8.51 -8.01 6.00
N ASP A 200 -9.44 -7.94 6.95
CA ASP A 200 -10.87 -7.88 6.68
C ASP A 200 -11.31 -6.42 6.68
N ARG A 201 -12.13 -6.05 5.69
CA ARG A 201 -12.97 -4.85 5.71
C ARG A 201 -14.36 -5.25 6.13
N TRP A 202 -14.99 -4.47 6.99
CA TRP A 202 -16.34 -4.75 7.43
C TRP A 202 -17.18 -3.48 7.51
N GLU A 203 -18.47 -3.65 7.33
CA GLU A 203 -19.47 -2.62 7.48
C GLU A 203 -20.64 -3.12 8.33
N VAL A 204 -21.26 -2.23 9.05
CA VAL A 204 -22.48 -2.51 9.81
C VAL A 204 -23.50 -1.40 9.61
N GLU A 205 -24.69 -1.79 9.21
CA GLU A 205 -25.89 -0.95 9.21
C GLU A 205 -26.66 -1.22 10.50
N ILE A 206 -26.94 -0.16 11.25
CA ILE A 206 -27.66 -0.19 12.52
C ILE A 206 -29.02 0.43 12.31
N PHE A 207 -30.09 -0.33 12.50
CA PHE A 207 -31.46 0.10 12.33
C PHE A 207 -32.15 0.21 13.70
N GLY A 208 -32.55 1.42 14.02
CA GLY A 208 -33.37 1.77 15.17
C GLY A 208 -34.81 2.10 14.79
N ARG A 209 -35.39 3.06 15.52
CA ARG A 209 -36.71 3.63 15.26
C ARG A 209 -36.73 5.09 15.70
N ALA A 210 -37.10 5.98 14.79
CA ALA A 210 -37.27 7.39 15.11
C ALA A 210 -38.45 7.61 16.08
N SER A 211 -38.31 8.60 16.97
CA SER A 211 -39.36 9.16 17.78
C SER A 211 -38.96 10.58 18.21
N HIS A 212 -39.94 11.36 18.72
CA HIS A 212 -39.62 12.69 19.23
C HIS A 212 -38.86 12.57 20.57
N ALA A 213 -37.63 13.07 20.61
CA ALA A 213 -36.72 12.83 21.75
C ALA A 213 -37.19 13.52 23.06
N GLY A 214 -38.00 14.57 22.98
CA GLY A 214 -38.55 15.27 24.15
C GLY A 214 -39.98 14.85 24.55
N VAL A 215 -40.75 14.22 23.64
CA VAL A 215 -42.16 13.89 23.89
C VAL A 215 -42.35 12.40 24.17
N ALA A 216 -41.67 11.53 23.43
CA ALA A 216 -41.87 10.09 23.57
C ALA A 216 -40.55 9.33 23.22
N PRO A 217 -39.41 9.63 23.88
CA PRO A 217 -38.13 8.99 23.57
C PRO A 217 -38.18 7.48 23.75
N GLU A 218 -39.00 6.98 24.68
CA GLU A 218 -39.17 5.53 24.98
C GLU A 218 -39.79 4.74 23.83
N ARG A 219 -40.48 5.41 22.87
CA ARG A 219 -41.01 4.78 21.66
C ARG A 219 -39.93 4.57 20.58
N GLY A 220 -38.84 5.30 20.70
CA GLY A 220 -37.71 5.23 19.79
C GLY A 220 -36.77 4.06 20.12
N ILE A 221 -35.91 3.74 19.16
CA ILE A 221 -34.76 2.81 19.33
C ILE A 221 -33.54 3.53 18.79
N SER A 222 -32.64 3.95 19.67
CA SER A 222 -31.48 4.75 19.28
C SER A 222 -30.38 3.90 18.64
N SER A 223 -30.14 4.12 17.35
CA SER A 223 -29.00 3.48 16.63
C SER A 223 -27.65 3.99 17.11
N THR A 224 -27.56 5.24 17.56
CA THR A 224 -26.33 5.80 18.16
C THR A 224 -26.02 5.16 19.53
N MET A 225 -27.04 4.83 20.32
CA MET A 225 -26.85 4.08 21.58
C MET A 225 -26.39 2.65 21.31
N ILE A 226 -26.92 1.99 20.28
CA ILE A 226 -26.46 0.65 19.86
C ILE A 226 -24.97 0.71 19.49
N LEU A 227 -24.58 1.70 18.67
CA LEU A 227 -23.18 1.90 18.31
C LEU A 227 -22.29 2.09 19.55
N ALA A 228 -22.68 3.01 20.45
CA ALA A 228 -21.90 3.30 21.66
C ALA A 228 -21.68 2.07 22.53
N LEU A 229 -22.73 1.28 22.77
CA LEU A 229 -22.64 0.05 23.55
C LEU A 229 -21.81 -1.03 22.86
N ALA A 230 -21.91 -1.16 21.53
CA ALA A 230 -21.12 -2.11 20.77
C ALA A 230 -19.61 -1.78 20.86
N LEU A 231 -19.24 -0.50 20.65
CA LEU A 231 -17.83 -0.06 20.74
C LEU A 231 -17.29 -0.17 22.17
N ALA A 232 -18.11 0.12 23.19
CA ALA A 232 -17.73 -0.10 24.58
C ALA A 232 -17.45 -1.59 24.88
N ASP A 233 -18.30 -2.51 24.41
CA ASP A 233 -18.10 -3.96 24.55
C ASP A 233 -16.83 -4.43 23.80
N VAL A 234 -16.59 -3.95 22.57
CA VAL A 234 -15.36 -4.24 21.79
C VAL A 234 -14.13 -3.77 22.55
N LYS A 235 -14.15 -2.54 23.08
CA LYS A 235 -13.03 -1.98 23.86
C LYS A 235 -12.80 -2.75 25.15
N ALA A 236 -13.85 -3.03 25.92
CA ALA A 236 -13.78 -3.81 27.17
C ALA A 236 -13.26 -5.23 26.91
N GLY A 237 -13.65 -5.84 25.80
CA GLY A 237 -13.16 -7.14 25.35
C GLY A 237 -11.71 -7.14 24.86
N GLY A 238 -11.04 -5.98 24.75
CA GLY A 238 -9.67 -5.85 24.26
C GLY A 238 -9.54 -6.14 22.76
N TRP A 239 -10.57 -5.78 21.96
CA TRP A 239 -10.62 -6.00 20.52
C TRP A 239 -10.49 -4.71 19.72
N PHE A 240 -10.29 -3.54 20.34
CA PHE A 240 -10.15 -2.24 19.71
C PHE A 240 -8.70 -1.74 19.70
N GLY A 241 -8.25 -1.20 18.57
CA GLY A 241 -6.91 -0.68 18.40
C GLY A 241 -5.88 -1.81 18.26
N LYS A 242 -4.81 -1.78 19.06
CA LYS A 242 -3.83 -2.88 19.14
C LYS A 242 -4.45 -4.05 19.89
N VAL A 243 -4.59 -5.19 19.22
CA VAL A 243 -5.17 -6.41 19.75
C VAL A 243 -4.08 -7.44 19.99
N VAL A 244 -3.95 -7.88 21.25
CA VAL A 244 -3.01 -8.94 21.64
C VAL A 244 -3.80 -10.01 22.42
N LYS A 245 -3.89 -11.21 21.86
CA LYS A 245 -4.57 -12.35 22.46
C LYS A 245 -3.69 -13.60 22.35
N ARG A 246 -3.48 -14.29 23.46
CA ARG A 246 -2.57 -15.46 23.49
C ARG A 246 -1.16 -15.06 23.04
N LYS A 247 -0.67 -15.46 21.92
CA LYS A 247 0.61 -15.01 21.31
C LYS A 247 0.40 -14.32 19.96
N LEU A 248 -0.87 -14.04 19.60
CA LEU A 248 -1.25 -13.44 18.34
C LEU A 248 -1.41 -11.93 18.49
N GLN A 249 -1.04 -11.19 17.47
CA GLN A 249 -1.14 -9.74 17.39
C GLN A 249 -1.92 -9.34 16.16
N GLY A 250 -2.68 -8.28 16.29
CA GLY A 250 -3.41 -7.66 15.20
C GLY A 250 -3.81 -6.24 15.57
N THR A 251 -4.52 -5.60 14.68
CA THR A 251 -5.09 -4.27 14.89
C THR A 251 -6.53 -4.24 14.40
N SER A 252 -7.30 -3.31 14.92
CA SER A 252 -8.61 -2.99 14.41
C SER A 252 -8.88 -1.50 14.50
N ASN A 253 -9.70 -1.00 13.61
CA ASN A 253 -10.13 0.38 13.64
C ASN A 253 -11.59 0.50 13.19
N VAL A 254 -12.25 1.55 13.69
CA VAL A 254 -13.54 2.02 13.20
C VAL A 254 -13.28 3.33 12.47
N GLY A 255 -13.58 3.33 11.18
CA GLY A 255 -13.41 4.48 10.29
C GLY A 255 -14.68 5.33 10.21
N PRO A 256 -15.24 5.58 9.02
CA PRO A 256 -16.40 6.45 8.87
C PRO A 256 -17.62 5.97 9.64
N VAL A 257 -18.29 6.93 10.31
CA VAL A 257 -19.59 6.77 10.93
C VAL A 257 -20.52 7.78 10.28
N THR A 258 -21.55 7.31 9.58
CA THR A 258 -22.43 8.14 8.76
C THR A 258 -23.91 7.75 8.94
N GLY A 259 -24.81 8.56 8.38
CA GLY A 259 -26.24 8.25 8.25
C GLY A 259 -26.60 7.45 6.99
N GLY A 260 -25.59 6.90 6.26
CA GLY A 260 -25.78 6.33 4.94
C GLY A 260 -25.69 7.36 3.82
N GLU A 261 -25.30 6.94 2.61
CA GLU A 261 -25.14 7.81 1.42
C GLU A 261 -24.33 9.11 1.68
N GLY A 262 -23.38 9.06 2.64
CA GLY A 262 -22.55 10.20 3.01
C GLY A 262 -23.21 11.24 3.93
N ARG A 263 -24.49 11.05 4.32
CA ARG A 263 -25.20 11.93 5.25
C ARG A 263 -24.68 11.77 6.69
N PRO A 264 -24.85 12.79 7.56
CA PRO A 264 -24.59 12.64 8.99
C PRO A 264 -25.45 11.53 9.62
N ALA A 265 -24.98 10.95 10.71
CA ALA A 265 -25.77 10.04 11.54
C ALA A 265 -26.73 10.87 12.40
N GLY A 266 -28.02 10.86 12.02
CA GLY A 266 -29.07 11.67 12.64
C GLY A 266 -29.20 13.07 12.02
N ASP A 267 -30.45 13.50 11.82
CA ASP A 267 -30.77 14.74 11.13
C ASP A 267 -31.06 15.90 12.12
N ALA A 268 -31.45 15.60 13.37
CA ALA A 268 -31.81 16.61 14.35
C ALA A 268 -31.65 16.10 15.79
N THR A 269 -31.37 17.02 16.72
CA THR A 269 -31.20 16.71 18.15
C THR A 269 -32.48 16.32 18.87
N ASN A 270 -33.63 16.71 18.34
CA ASN A 270 -34.97 16.42 18.90
C ASN A 270 -35.62 15.14 18.32
N VAL A 271 -34.88 14.37 17.53
CA VAL A 271 -35.31 13.07 16.99
C VAL A 271 -34.36 11.97 17.45
N VAL A 272 -34.90 10.84 17.93
CA VAL A 272 -34.12 9.64 18.22
C VAL A 272 -33.53 9.09 16.91
N THR A 273 -32.22 9.01 16.81
CA THR A 273 -31.53 8.57 15.59
C THR A 273 -31.85 7.10 15.30
N ASP A 274 -32.42 6.84 14.14
CA ASP A 274 -32.91 5.52 13.74
C ASP A 274 -32.01 4.77 12.76
N TYR A 275 -30.97 5.41 12.23
CA TYR A 275 -30.02 4.76 11.33
C TYR A 275 -28.59 5.25 11.52
N VAL A 276 -27.64 4.30 11.57
CA VAL A 276 -26.21 4.58 11.53
C VAL A 276 -25.51 3.53 10.66
N HIS A 277 -24.63 3.99 9.80
CA HIS A 277 -23.72 3.14 9.02
C HIS A 277 -22.27 3.33 9.49
N VAL A 278 -21.60 2.23 9.76
CA VAL A 278 -20.22 2.20 10.27
C VAL A 278 -19.36 1.31 9.40
N ARG A 279 -18.16 1.75 9.10
CA ARG A 279 -17.13 0.92 8.43
C ARG A 279 -15.91 0.76 9.31
N GLY A 280 -15.25 -0.38 9.20
CA GLY A 280 -14.02 -0.65 9.95
C GLY A 280 -13.18 -1.74 9.31
N GLU A 281 -12.07 -2.04 9.97
CA GLU A 281 -11.10 -3.03 9.52
C GLU A 281 -10.53 -3.83 10.67
N SER A 282 -10.00 -5.00 10.34
CA SER A 282 -9.28 -5.90 11.24
C SER A 282 -8.07 -6.45 10.52
N ARG A 283 -6.87 -6.29 11.07
CA ARG A 283 -5.61 -6.70 10.44
C ARG A 283 -4.80 -7.65 11.33
N SER A 284 -4.09 -8.61 10.73
CA SER A 284 -3.10 -9.45 11.40
C SER A 284 -2.23 -10.18 10.38
N HIS A 285 -1.04 -10.64 10.82
CA HIS A 285 -0.23 -11.62 10.09
C HIS A 285 -0.83 -13.04 10.11
N ASP A 286 -1.85 -13.28 10.92
CA ASP A 286 -2.59 -14.54 10.97
C ASP A 286 -4.03 -14.35 10.48
N SER A 287 -4.38 -15.05 9.38
CA SER A 287 -5.70 -14.94 8.75
C SER A 287 -6.85 -15.40 9.66
N LYS A 288 -6.62 -16.34 10.57
CA LYS A 288 -7.65 -16.77 11.51
C LYS A 288 -7.87 -15.71 12.58
N PHE A 289 -6.79 -15.04 12.98
CA PHE A 289 -6.85 -14.04 14.03
C PHE A 289 -7.54 -12.74 13.60
N PHE A 290 -7.24 -12.18 12.40
CA PHE A 290 -8.01 -11.00 12.00
C PHE A 290 -9.50 -11.30 11.81
N ARG A 291 -9.87 -12.50 11.34
CA ARG A 291 -11.27 -12.94 11.29
C ARG A 291 -11.89 -13.13 12.68
N GLU A 292 -11.10 -13.54 13.68
CA GLU A 292 -11.55 -13.58 15.09
C GLU A 292 -11.86 -12.17 15.60
N ILE A 293 -11.01 -11.19 15.28
CA ILE A 293 -11.26 -9.76 15.60
C ILE A 293 -12.58 -9.31 14.94
N THR A 294 -12.75 -9.54 13.64
CA THR A 294 -13.98 -9.21 12.90
C THR A 294 -15.23 -9.85 13.53
N LYS A 295 -15.15 -11.12 13.92
CA LYS A 295 -16.23 -11.83 14.60
C LYS A 295 -16.58 -11.21 15.96
N ALA A 296 -15.59 -10.73 16.71
CA ALA A 296 -15.81 -10.05 17.98
C ALA A 296 -16.61 -8.75 17.79
N TYR A 297 -16.30 -7.98 16.75
CA TYR A 297 -17.10 -6.81 16.37
C TYR A 297 -18.54 -7.19 16.04
N LYS A 298 -18.75 -8.17 15.15
CA LYS A 298 -20.08 -8.66 14.80
C LYS A 298 -20.89 -9.04 16.04
N ALA A 299 -20.32 -9.84 16.93
CA ALA A 299 -20.99 -10.28 18.15
C ALA A 299 -21.35 -9.10 19.08
N ALA A 300 -20.47 -8.10 19.20
CA ALA A 300 -20.74 -6.91 20.01
C ALA A 300 -21.90 -6.06 19.43
N PHE A 301 -21.96 -5.85 18.14
CA PHE A 301 -23.05 -5.14 17.48
C PHE A 301 -24.38 -5.91 17.61
N GLU A 302 -24.40 -7.21 17.38
CA GLU A 302 -25.62 -8.04 17.53
C GLU A 302 -26.12 -8.06 18.98
N LYS A 303 -25.20 -8.10 19.96
CA LYS A 303 -25.54 -8.03 21.41
C LYS A 303 -26.09 -6.64 21.77
N ALA A 304 -25.44 -5.57 21.31
CA ALA A 304 -25.88 -4.21 21.60
C ALA A 304 -27.28 -3.92 21.02
N ALA A 305 -27.54 -4.37 19.79
CA ALA A 305 -28.85 -4.21 19.17
C ALA A 305 -29.99 -4.83 20.00
N LYS A 306 -29.76 -6.01 20.61
CA LYS A 306 -30.74 -6.69 21.48
C LYS A 306 -30.96 -5.99 22.82
N ARG A 307 -30.01 -5.16 23.27
CA ARG A 307 -30.07 -4.44 24.56
C ARG A 307 -30.81 -3.12 24.48
N VAL A 308 -30.88 -2.53 23.28
CA VAL A 308 -31.56 -1.24 23.06
C VAL A 308 -32.96 -1.53 22.52
N THR A 309 -33.97 -1.41 23.40
CA THR A 309 -35.37 -1.69 23.08
C THR A 309 -36.23 -0.47 23.26
N ASN A 310 -37.35 -0.41 22.55
CA ASN A 310 -38.39 0.58 22.82
C ASN A 310 -39.35 0.13 23.95
N SER A 311 -40.36 0.98 24.27
CA SER A 311 -41.38 0.68 25.27
C SER A 311 -42.22 -0.57 24.98
N ASP A 312 -42.30 -1.02 23.73
CA ASP A 312 -42.99 -2.26 23.35
C ASP A 312 -42.07 -3.51 23.48
N GLY A 313 -40.82 -3.33 23.97
CA GLY A 313 -39.81 -4.38 24.06
C GLY A 313 -39.19 -4.78 22.71
N LYS A 314 -39.46 -4.03 21.65
CA LYS A 314 -38.86 -4.34 20.33
C LYS A 314 -37.40 -3.88 20.28
N PRO A 315 -36.45 -4.77 19.95
CA PRO A 315 -35.03 -4.44 19.87
C PRO A 315 -34.66 -3.73 18.56
N GLY A 316 -33.51 -3.07 18.54
CA GLY A 316 -32.87 -2.64 17.31
C GLY A 316 -32.39 -3.82 16.45
N LYS A 317 -31.96 -3.51 15.23
CA LYS A 317 -31.44 -4.52 14.29
C LYS A 317 -30.09 -4.06 13.74
N VAL A 318 -29.25 -5.03 13.38
CA VAL A 318 -27.99 -4.80 12.69
C VAL A 318 -27.85 -5.72 11.49
N LYS A 319 -27.24 -5.18 10.45
CA LYS A 319 -26.77 -5.96 9.29
C LYS A 319 -25.28 -5.78 9.18
N PHE A 320 -24.53 -6.85 9.42
CA PHE A 320 -23.08 -6.84 9.41
C PHE A 320 -22.58 -7.59 8.19
N LYS A 321 -21.71 -6.95 7.40
CA LYS A 321 -21.00 -7.56 6.29
C LYS A 321 -19.51 -7.46 6.53
N ALA A 322 -18.77 -8.46 6.10
CA ALA A 322 -17.31 -8.47 6.12
C ALA A 322 -16.78 -9.28 4.96
N GLU A 323 -15.68 -8.83 4.41
CA GLU A 323 -14.93 -9.53 3.38
C GLU A 323 -13.44 -9.43 3.64
N THR A 324 -12.70 -10.45 3.21
CA THR A 324 -11.24 -10.40 3.23
C THR A 324 -10.77 -9.57 2.05
N ASP A 325 -10.18 -8.42 2.33
CA ASP A 325 -9.66 -7.47 1.35
C ASP A 325 -8.37 -8.02 0.71
N TYR A 326 -7.41 -8.40 1.55
CA TYR A 326 -6.18 -9.08 1.12
C TYR A 326 -5.67 -10.05 2.18
N HIS A 327 -4.92 -11.07 1.72
CA HIS A 327 -4.38 -12.10 2.59
C HIS A 327 -2.99 -11.74 3.09
N PRO A 328 -2.62 -12.14 4.33
CA PRO A 328 -1.26 -11.99 4.78
C PRO A 328 -0.34 -12.95 4.05
N PHE A 329 0.93 -12.57 3.95
CA PHE A 329 1.97 -13.49 3.50
C PHE A 329 3.21 -13.38 4.38
N ARG A 330 4.01 -14.44 4.37
CA ARG A 330 5.36 -14.49 4.95
C ARG A 330 6.21 -15.44 4.13
N MET A 331 7.20 -14.92 3.47
CA MET A 331 8.17 -15.72 2.72
C MET A 331 9.23 -16.32 3.66
N LYS A 332 9.78 -17.46 3.26
CA LYS A 332 10.94 -18.06 3.94
C LYS A 332 12.21 -17.33 3.52
N GLU A 333 13.14 -17.14 4.46
CA GLU A 333 14.41 -16.43 4.22
C GLU A 333 15.31 -17.14 3.21
N ASN A 334 15.14 -18.46 3.02
CA ASN A 334 15.93 -19.24 2.07
C ASN A 334 15.44 -19.18 0.61
N LEU A 335 14.34 -18.47 0.32
CA LEU A 335 13.88 -18.29 -1.05
C LEU A 335 14.87 -17.47 -1.90
N PRO A 336 15.02 -17.79 -3.21
CA PRO A 336 15.96 -17.08 -4.09
C PRO A 336 15.79 -15.56 -4.08
N VAL A 337 14.56 -15.06 -4.14
CA VAL A 337 14.24 -13.61 -4.09
C VAL A 337 14.76 -12.95 -2.80
N VAL A 338 14.60 -13.62 -1.65
CA VAL A 338 15.06 -13.08 -0.36
C VAL A 338 16.59 -13.10 -0.27
N LYS A 339 17.23 -14.19 -0.71
CA LYS A 339 18.68 -14.28 -0.76
C LYS A 339 19.27 -13.19 -1.66
N ARG A 340 18.70 -12.99 -2.86
CA ARG A 340 19.11 -11.93 -3.80
C ARG A 340 18.94 -10.55 -3.17
N ALA A 341 17.80 -10.30 -2.53
CA ALA A 341 17.51 -9.05 -1.82
C ALA A 341 18.54 -8.75 -0.71
N VAL A 342 18.85 -9.74 0.12
CA VAL A 342 19.84 -9.62 1.22
C VAL A 342 21.23 -9.36 0.66
N ALA A 343 21.65 -10.10 -0.37
CA ALA A 343 22.95 -9.92 -1.01
C ALA A 343 23.07 -8.49 -1.61
N ALA A 344 22.07 -8.05 -2.40
CA ALA A 344 22.10 -6.74 -3.02
C ALA A 344 22.18 -5.59 -2.00
N VAL A 345 21.43 -5.67 -0.88
CA VAL A 345 21.53 -4.68 0.21
C VAL A 345 22.92 -4.67 0.83
N SER A 346 23.55 -5.83 0.99
CA SER A 346 24.93 -5.91 1.51
C SER A 346 25.94 -5.34 0.53
N GLU A 347 25.78 -5.59 -0.76
CA GLU A 347 26.69 -5.13 -1.82
C GLU A 347 26.66 -3.60 -2.01
N ILE A 348 25.53 -2.94 -1.71
CA ILE A 348 25.48 -1.46 -1.65
C ILE A 348 26.00 -0.89 -0.31
N GLY A 349 26.66 -1.68 0.52
CA GLY A 349 27.26 -1.24 1.78
C GLY A 349 26.26 -1.02 2.92
N ALA A 350 25.02 -1.52 2.81
CA ALA A 350 24.01 -1.40 3.85
C ALA A 350 23.83 -2.73 4.63
N ARG A 351 23.35 -2.64 5.87
CA ARG A 351 23.03 -3.83 6.68
C ARG A 351 21.58 -4.26 6.40
N PRO A 352 21.32 -5.45 5.85
CA PRO A 352 19.98 -5.94 5.60
C PRO A 352 19.15 -6.07 6.90
N ASN A 353 17.93 -5.52 6.91
CA ASN A 353 16.97 -5.63 8.00
C ASN A 353 15.75 -6.44 7.52
N ILE A 354 15.79 -7.76 7.77
CA ILE A 354 14.68 -8.65 7.40
C ILE A 354 13.51 -8.42 8.34
N ARG A 355 12.33 -8.09 7.76
CA ARG A 355 11.14 -7.72 8.54
C ARG A 355 9.83 -8.13 7.87
N ALA A 356 8.71 -7.89 8.58
CA ALA A 356 7.37 -7.89 8.03
C ALA A 356 6.71 -6.54 8.25
N ALA A 357 5.87 -6.12 7.30
CA ALA A 357 5.10 -4.88 7.37
C ALA A 357 3.78 -5.08 8.14
N ASN A 358 3.37 -4.04 8.86
CA ASN A 358 2.07 -3.99 9.54
C ASN A 358 0.98 -3.29 8.70
N GLY A 359 1.30 -2.84 7.48
CA GLY A 359 0.40 -2.38 6.44
C GLY A 359 0.18 -3.45 5.37
N GLY A 360 -0.82 -3.26 4.50
CA GLY A 360 -0.92 -3.99 3.23
C GLY A 360 0.08 -3.42 2.25
N LEU A 361 0.48 -4.20 1.27
CA LEU A 361 1.41 -3.85 0.20
C LEU A 361 0.94 -4.53 -1.08
N ASP A 362 1.23 -3.96 -2.23
CA ASP A 362 0.99 -4.62 -3.53
C ASP A 362 1.65 -6.01 -3.61
N ALA A 363 2.73 -6.22 -2.86
CA ALA A 363 3.37 -7.51 -2.68
C ALA A 363 2.43 -8.62 -2.14
N ASN A 364 1.37 -8.28 -1.38
CA ASN A 364 0.37 -9.25 -0.92
C ASN A 364 -0.30 -9.96 -2.09
N TRP A 365 -0.65 -9.20 -3.14
CA TRP A 365 -1.29 -9.75 -4.33
C TRP A 365 -0.29 -10.42 -5.26
N MET A 366 0.92 -9.86 -5.44
CA MET A 366 1.93 -10.52 -6.27
C MET A 366 2.31 -11.90 -5.74
N VAL A 367 2.54 -12.04 -4.44
CA VAL A 367 2.80 -13.35 -3.81
C VAL A 367 1.61 -14.30 -3.98
N ARG A 368 0.37 -13.80 -3.89
CA ARG A 368 -0.84 -14.59 -4.14
C ARG A 368 -0.97 -15.00 -5.62
N HIS A 369 -0.52 -14.18 -6.55
CA HIS A 369 -0.43 -14.49 -7.99
C HIS A 369 0.73 -15.44 -8.34
N GLY A 370 1.52 -15.86 -7.33
CA GLY A 370 2.63 -16.79 -7.52
C GLY A 370 3.96 -16.14 -7.84
N VAL A 371 4.07 -14.82 -7.76
CA VAL A 371 5.32 -14.07 -7.94
C VAL A 371 5.90 -13.69 -6.57
N PRO A 372 6.95 -14.39 -6.08
CA PRO A 372 7.60 -14.06 -4.82
C PRO A 372 8.14 -12.63 -4.84
N THR A 373 7.69 -11.77 -3.91
CA THR A 373 7.95 -10.33 -3.94
C THR A 373 8.51 -9.83 -2.62
N VAL A 374 9.69 -9.22 -2.66
CA VAL A 374 10.31 -8.50 -1.53
C VAL A 374 10.02 -7.00 -1.68
N THR A 375 9.70 -6.33 -0.57
CA THR A 375 9.52 -4.86 -0.56
C THR A 375 10.65 -4.18 0.16
N PHE A 376 11.16 -3.09 -0.44
CA PHE A 376 12.18 -2.19 0.09
C PHE A 376 11.60 -0.80 0.38
N GLY A 377 12.33 0.00 1.13
CA GLY A 377 12.03 1.42 1.25
C GLY A 377 12.67 2.26 0.16
N ALA A 378 12.17 3.47 -0.02
CA ALA A 378 12.63 4.45 -0.99
C ALA A 378 12.75 5.89 -0.42
N GLY A 379 12.92 6.01 0.91
CA GLY A 379 13.16 7.30 1.57
C GLY A 379 11.94 7.97 2.17
N GLN A 380 10.76 7.36 2.12
CA GLN A 380 9.50 7.90 2.68
C GLN A 380 9.56 7.99 4.20
N ASN A 381 9.02 9.08 4.77
CA ASN A 381 8.87 9.27 6.22
C ASN A 381 7.56 10.00 6.51
N GLU A 382 6.87 9.61 7.58
CA GLU A 382 5.57 10.15 8.01
C GLU A 382 4.50 10.17 6.90
N PRO A 383 4.36 9.06 6.11
CA PRO A 383 3.40 9.02 5.00
C PRO A 383 1.97 9.29 5.49
N HIS A 384 1.11 9.78 4.59
CA HIS A 384 -0.29 10.09 4.85
C HIS A 384 -0.52 11.22 5.88
N THR A 385 0.48 12.04 6.13
CA THR A 385 0.39 13.20 7.04
C THR A 385 0.90 14.48 6.38
N ILE A 386 0.55 15.63 6.95
CA ILE A 386 1.10 16.92 6.51
C ILE A 386 2.58 17.11 6.86
N ASP A 387 3.14 16.23 7.69
CA ASP A 387 4.54 16.22 8.12
C ASP A 387 5.38 15.27 7.26
N GLU A 388 4.82 14.74 6.18
CA GLU A 388 5.52 13.84 5.26
C GLU A 388 6.76 14.49 4.65
N TRP A 389 7.86 13.74 4.63
CA TRP A 389 9.13 14.15 4.03
C TRP A 389 9.90 12.96 3.47
N ILE A 390 10.83 13.22 2.56
CA ILE A 390 11.68 12.21 1.94
C ILE A 390 13.13 12.39 2.38
N ASN A 391 13.78 11.28 2.73
CA ASN A 391 15.21 11.19 2.98
C ASN A 391 15.94 10.88 1.65
N LEU A 392 16.68 11.84 1.12
CA LEU A 392 17.41 11.68 -0.14
C LEU A 392 18.57 10.67 -0.05
N ASP A 393 19.17 10.46 1.13
CA ASP A 393 20.20 9.44 1.27
C ASP A 393 19.63 8.02 1.13
N GLU A 394 18.42 7.79 1.67
CA GLU A 394 17.71 6.51 1.51
C GLU A 394 17.15 6.36 0.09
N TYR A 395 16.70 7.44 -0.54
CA TYR A 395 16.26 7.44 -1.93
C TYR A 395 17.40 7.09 -2.90
N ASP A 396 18.57 7.70 -2.73
CA ASP A 396 19.77 7.41 -3.51
C ASP A 396 20.20 5.95 -3.36
N ARG A 397 20.16 5.43 -2.12
CA ARG A 397 20.42 4.01 -1.84
C ARG A 397 19.40 3.10 -2.51
N ALA A 398 18.12 3.47 -2.54
CA ALA A 398 17.08 2.69 -3.21
C ALA A 398 17.31 2.64 -4.73
N CYS A 399 17.73 3.75 -5.35
CA CYS A 399 18.12 3.78 -6.75
C CYS A 399 19.32 2.87 -7.03
N ALA A 400 20.38 2.95 -6.20
CA ALA A 400 21.55 2.07 -6.33
C ALA A 400 21.18 0.59 -6.13
N LEU A 401 20.31 0.30 -5.16
CA LEU A 401 19.81 -1.05 -4.90
C LEU A 401 19.04 -1.62 -6.10
N ALA A 402 18.23 -0.81 -6.78
CA ALA A 402 17.49 -1.25 -7.96
C ALA A 402 18.45 -1.64 -9.10
N VAL A 403 19.48 -0.83 -9.36
CA VAL A 403 20.51 -1.14 -10.36
C VAL A 403 21.26 -2.40 -9.95
N GLN A 404 21.67 -2.52 -8.70
CA GLN A 404 22.39 -3.70 -8.18
C GLN A 404 21.54 -4.97 -8.35
N LEU A 405 20.27 -4.95 -7.97
CA LEU A 405 19.33 -6.07 -8.15
C LEU A 405 19.13 -6.45 -9.62
N ALA A 406 19.17 -5.49 -10.53
CA ALA A 406 18.99 -5.74 -11.95
C ALA A 406 20.23 -6.36 -12.60
N THR A 407 21.44 -6.03 -12.14
CA THR A 407 22.72 -6.35 -12.80
C THR A 407 23.53 -7.46 -12.13
N MET A 408 23.25 -7.79 -10.86
CA MET A 408 23.92 -8.90 -10.16
C MET A 408 23.60 -10.25 -10.81
N ARG A 409 24.60 -11.12 -10.89
CA ARG A 409 24.51 -12.47 -11.51
C ARG A 409 24.00 -13.53 -10.54
#